data_6de1ba13604a3a89dcb1cd88b1167fb3
#
_entry.id   6de1ba13604a3a89dcb1cd88b1167fb3
#
_cell.length_a   1.000
_cell.length_b   1.000
_cell.length_c   1.000
_cell.angle_alpha   90.00
_cell.angle_beta   90.00
_cell.angle_gamma   90.00
#
_symmetry.space_group_name_H-M   'P 1'
#
loop_
_entity.id
_entity.type
_entity.pdbx_description
1 polymer ?
#
loop_
_entity_poly.entity_id
_entity_poly.type
_entity_poly.pdbx_seq_one_letter_code
_entity_poly.pdbx_strand_id
1 'polypeptide(L)' 'MTKQEKIEAVKQLLLQHPFGSFTIPDNCPGDGWDGSLHDDGAYLFGNNHFEGEWYDYEDMEEDLLDTILDEGIFS' A
#
# COMPACT_ATOMS: atom_id res chain seq x y z
N MET A 1 11.49 1.43 12.45
CA MET A 1 10.07 1.41 12.89
C MET A 1 9.59 0.00 13.13
N THR A 2 8.74 -0.20 14.11
CA THR A 2 8.04 -1.46 14.30
C THR A 2 6.95 -1.60 13.23
N LYS A 3 6.43 -2.81 13.06
CA LYS A 3 5.32 -3.04 12.13
C LYS A 3 4.10 -2.18 12.48
N GLN A 4 3.80 -2.05 13.77
CA GLN A 4 2.67 -1.24 14.23
C GLN A 4 2.86 0.24 13.85
N GLU A 5 4.06 0.76 13.98
CA GLU A 5 4.36 2.14 13.57
C GLU A 5 4.20 2.34 12.07
N LYS A 6 4.59 1.34 11.28
CA LYS A 6 4.40 1.38 9.81
C LYS A 6 2.92 1.37 9.45
N ILE A 7 2.12 0.56 10.13
CA ILE A 7 0.66 0.53 9.94
C ILE A 7 0.05 1.90 10.25
N GLU A 8 0.44 2.51 11.35
CA GLU A 8 -0.06 3.84 11.73
C GLU A 8 0.35 4.89 10.70
N ALA A 9 1.58 4.81 10.17
CA ALA A 9 2.03 5.73 9.14
C ALA A 9 1.21 5.59 7.85
N VAL A 10 0.88 4.35 7.45
CA VAL A 10 0.02 4.11 6.29
C VAL A 10 -1.38 4.67 6.52
N LYS A 11 -1.94 4.51 7.71
CA LYS A 11 -3.24 5.07 8.05
C LYS A 11 -3.23 6.60 7.98
N GLN A 12 -2.12 7.25 8.34
CA GLN A 12 -1.98 8.70 8.21
C GLN A 12 -2.03 9.14 6.74
N LEU A 13 -1.49 8.33 5.83
CA LEU A 13 -1.60 8.61 4.40
C LEU A 13 -3.05 8.63 3.95
N LEU A 14 -3.88 7.74 4.48
CA LEU A 14 -5.30 7.73 4.15
C LEU A 14 -6.00 9.02 4.61
N LEU A 15 -5.62 9.57 5.75
CA LEU A 15 -6.16 10.86 6.21
C LEU A 15 -5.78 12.01 5.29
N GLN A 16 -4.56 11.99 4.76
CA GLN A 16 -4.07 13.01 3.82
C GLN A 16 -4.64 12.84 2.42
N HIS A 17 -4.99 11.61 2.04
CA HIS A 17 -5.49 11.25 0.72
C HIS A 17 -6.78 10.44 0.88
N PRO A 18 -7.93 11.11 1.11
CA PRO A 18 -9.17 10.43 1.51
C PRO A 18 -9.69 9.38 0.54
N PHE A 19 -9.37 9.48 -0.75
CA PHE A 19 -9.73 8.43 -1.70
C PHE A 19 -8.90 7.16 -1.53
N GLY A 20 -7.73 7.28 -0.91
CA GLY A 20 -6.86 6.15 -0.63
C GLY A 20 -6.16 5.53 -1.84
N SER A 21 -6.43 6.03 -3.04
CA SER A 21 -5.85 5.48 -4.27
C SER A 21 -4.38 5.81 -4.39
N PHE A 22 -3.57 4.82 -4.72
CA PHE A 22 -2.13 5.01 -4.93
C PHE A 22 -1.61 4.07 -6.01
N THR A 23 -0.46 4.43 -6.55
CA THR A 23 0.24 3.65 -7.57
C THR A 23 1.67 3.42 -7.12
N ILE A 24 2.14 2.19 -7.24
CA ILE A 24 3.57 1.88 -7.08
C ILE A 24 4.15 1.83 -8.50
N PRO A 25 5.10 2.72 -8.83
CA PRO A 25 5.63 2.78 -10.20
C PRO A 25 6.45 1.54 -10.55
N ASP A 26 6.55 1.25 -11.84
CA ASP A 26 7.44 0.21 -12.33
C ASP A 26 8.88 0.62 -12.06
N ASN A 27 9.61 -0.22 -11.34
CA ASN A 27 11.03 -0.04 -11.11
C ASN A 27 11.74 -1.31 -11.56
N CYS A 28 12.79 -1.17 -12.33
CA CYS A 28 13.60 -2.33 -12.67
C CYS A 28 14.44 -2.70 -11.44
N PRO A 29 14.37 -3.97 -10.93
CA PRO A 29 13.74 -5.13 -11.57
C PRO A 29 12.27 -5.38 -11.21
N GLY A 30 11.63 -4.48 -10.46
CA GLY A 30 10.28 -4.72 -9.98
C GLY A 30 9.18 -4.19 -10.91
N ASP A 31 8.04 -4.88 -10.95
CA ASP A 31 6.85 -4.42 -11.64
C ASP A 31 6.00 -3.55 -10.72
N GLY A 32 5.39 -2.51 -11.28
CA GLY A 32 4.48 -1.66 -10.53
C GLY A 32 3.11 -2.29 -10.33
N TRP A 33 2.35 -1.73 -9.41
CA TRP A 33 0.99 -2.16 -9.10
C TRP A 33 0.21 -1.00 -8.48
N ASP A 34 -1.09 -1.15 -8.38
CA ASP A 34 -1.98 -0.15 -7.84
C ASP A 34 -2.61 -0.63 -6.55
N GLY A 35 -3.14 0.30 -5.76
CA GLY A 35 -3.84 -0.05 -4.56
C GLY A 35 -4.80 1.01 -4.08
N SER A 36 -5.63 0.63 -3.12
CA SER A 36 -6.58 1.52 -2.47
C SER A 36 -6.54 1.26 -0.97
N LEU A 37 -6.22 2.29 -0.20
CA LEU A 37 -6.20 2.20 1.25
C LEU A 37 -7.60 2.36 1.83
N HIS A 38 -7.90 1.60 2.86
CA HIS A 38 -9.15 1.68 3.62
C HIS A 38 -8.83 1.66 5.11
N ASP A 39 -9.83 1.83 5.95
CA ASP A 39 -9.63 1.91 7.40
C ASP A 39 -9.03 0.64 7.99
N ASP A 40 -9.43 -0.51 7.48
CA ASP A 40 -9.04 -1.82 8.03
C ASP A 40 -7.91 -2.50 7.26
N GLY A 41 -7.59 -2.02 6.07
CA GLY A 41 -6.60 -2.66 5.23
C GLY A 41 -6.53 -2.00 3.86
N ALA A 42 -5.99 -2.74 2.89
CA ALA A 42 -5.84 -2.24 1.53
C ALA A 42 -6.22 -3.30 0.50
N TYR A 43 -6.75 -2.83 -0.62
CA TYR A 43 -7.07 -3.64 -1.77
C TYR A 43 -5.98 -3.41 -2.81
N LEU A 44 -5.31 -4.47 -3.24
CA LEU A 44 -4.16 -4.40 -4.14
C LEU A 44 -4.47 -5.07 -5.47
N PHE A 45 -4.14 -4.39 -6.56
CA PHE A 45 -4.48 -4.86 -7.90
C PHE A 45 -3.52 -4.27 -8.94
N GLY A 46 -3.73 -4.62 -10.19
CA GLY A 46 -3.14 -3.89 -11.31
C GLY A 46 -2.05 -4.59 -12.08
N ASN A 47 -1.56 -5.75 -11.64
CA ASN A 47 -0.59 -6.53 -12.39
C ASN A 47 -0.59 -8.00 -11.98
N ASN A 48 0.45 -8.75 -12.38
CA ASN A 48 0.56 -10.18 -12.09
C ASN A 48 0.84 -10.49 -10.63
N HIS A 49 1.29 -9.51 -9.83
CA HIS A 49 1.55 -9.72 -8.40
C HIS A 49 0.27 -9.64 -7.58
N PHE A 50 -0.63 -8.72 -7.98
CA PHE A 50 -1.87 -8.47 -7.25
C PHE A 50 -3.02 -8.38 -8.25
N GLU A 51 -3.88 -9.37 -8.21
CA GLU A 51 -5.02 -9.49 -9.15
C GLU A 51 -6.35 -9.04 -8.54
N GLY A 52 -6.28 -8.19 -7.52
CA GLY A 52 -7.47 -7.77 -6.79
C GLY A 52 -7.61 -8.55 -5.50
N GLU A 53 -6.73 -8.30 -4.54
CA GLU A 53 -6.70 -9.00 -3.27
C GLU A 53 -6.81 -8.00 -2.13
N TRP A 54 -7.60 -8.38 -1.12
CA TRP A 54 -7.71 -7.62 0.12
C TRP A 54 -6.68 -8.10 1.13
N TYR A 55 -6.03 -7.15 1.79
CA TYR A 55 -5.11 -7.43 2.89
C TYR A 55 -5.47 -6.56 4.10
N ASP A 56 -5.71 -7.20 5.24
CA ASP A 56 -5.79 -6.46 6.50
C ASP A 56 -4.39 -5.93 6.82
N TYR A 57 -4.30 -4.76 7.45
CA TYR A 57 -2.99 -4.17 7.76
C TYR A 57 -2.12 -5.10 8.60
N GLU A 58 -2.72 -5.86 9.50
CA GLU A 58 -1.98 -6.80 10.35
C GLU A 58 -1.43 -7.99 9.56
N ASP A 59 -2.05 -8.35 8.45
CA ASP A 59 -1.62 -9.45 7.59
C ASP A 59 -0.57 -9.02 6.57
N MET A 60 -0.36 -7.73 6.40
CA MET A 60 0.66 -7.23 5.47
C MET A 60 2.06 -7.47 6.03
N GLU A 61 2.97 -7.88 5.15
CA GLU A 61 4.39 -7.96 5.49
C GLU A 61 4.97 -6.56 5.65
N GLU A 62 5.99 -6.42 6.48
CA GLU A 62 6.65 -5.14 6.70
C GLU A 62 7.21 -4.55 5.40
N ASP A 63 7.76 -5.39 4.53
CA ASP A 63 8.28 -4.93 3.24
C ASP A 63 7.19 -4.31 2.37
N LEU A 64 5.98 -4.85 2.41
CA LEU A 64 4.85 -4.30 1.67
C LEU A 64 4.46 -2.93 2.23
N LEU A 65 4.41 -2.80 3.54
CA LEU A 65 4.12 -1.51 4.19
C LEU A 65 5.20 -0.47 3.84
N ASP A 66 6.47 -0.87 3.87
CA ASP A 66 7.58 0.01 3.51
C ASP A 66 7.47 0.48 2.06
N THR A 67 7.11 -0.40 1.15
CA THR A 67 6.93 -0.06 -0.26
C THR A 67 5.84 0.99 -0.44
N ILE A 68 4.71 0.82 0.24
CA ILE A 68 3.62 1.80 0.18
C ILE A 68 4.07 3.15 0.73
N LEU A 69 4.81 3.16 1.85
CA LEU A 69 5.28 4.39 2.47
C LEU A 69 6.34 5.11 1.63
N ASP A 70 7.26 4.35 1.03
CA ASP A 70 8.43 4.92 0.37
C ASP A 70 8.18 5.21 -1.12
N GLU A 71 7.38 4.40 -1.78
CA GLU A 71 7.22 4.46 -3.23
C GLU A 71 5.81 4.78 -3.70
N GLY A 72 4.83 4.77 -2.81
CA GLY A 72 3.43 5.03 -3.17
C GLY A 72 3.22 6.45 -3.67
N ILE A 73 2.59 6.57 -4.85
CA ILE A 73 2.19 7.85 -5.41
C ILE A 73 0.68 7.98 -5.23
N PHE A 74 0.28 8.88 -4.34
CA PHE A 74 -1.13 9.06 -3.98
C PHE A 74 -1.78 10.15 -4.82
N SER A 75 -3.02 9.91 -5.17
CA SER A 75 -3.83 10.89 -5.93
C SER A 75 -4.45 11.91 -4.99
#